data_c67a51ab8bd79769d0f901e6d6871e45
#
_entry.id   c67a51ab8bd79769d0f901e6d6871e45
#
_cell.length_a   1.000
_cell.length_b   1.000
_cell.length_c   1.000
_cell.angle_alpha   90.00
_cell.angle_beta   90.00
_cell.angle_gamma   90.00
#
_symmetry.space_group_name_H-M   'P 1'
#
loop_
_entity.id
_entity.type
_entity.pdbx_description
1 polymer ?
#
loop_
_entity_poly.entity_id
_entity_poly.type
_entity_poly.pdbx_seq_one_letter_code
_entity_poly.pdbx_strand_id
1 'polypeptide(L)'
;MTGVLHDPNVLPDDLPAPQDDGAARHLVGMKLPDIALAATDGAEFRLAKLEGRTVVYVYPRTGRPGQALPTGWDAIPGARGCTPQSCGFRDHFAELKQLGVAALYGLSTQDTAYQREAAERLHLPFAILSDADLKLTRAMRLPTFTVDGMTLIKRMALSLIHI
;
A
#
# COMPACT_ATOMS: atom_id res chain seq x y z
N MET A 1 -16.44 -4.25 28.77
CA MET A 1 -15.89 -3.19 27.88
C MET A 1 -16.27 -3.55 26.45
N THR A 2 -17.25 -2.88 25.91
CA THR A 2 -17.63 -3.03 24.50
C THR A 2 -16.56 -2.32 23.68
N GLY A 3 -15.58 -3.06 23.19
CA GLY A 3 -14.65 -2.52 22.20
C GLY A 3 -15.45 -2.04 21.00
N VAL A 4 -15.31 -0.77 20.63
CA VAL A 4 -15.88 -0.24 19.40
C VAL A 4 -15.32 -1.07 18.26
N LEU A 5 -16.21 -1.81 17.58
CA LEU A 5 -15.83 -2.60 16.41
C LEU A 5 -15.27 -1.65 15.37
N HIS A 6 -14.02 -1.90 14.96
CA HIS A 6 -13.34 -1.08 13.98
C HIS A 6 -14.04 -1.15 12.61
N ASP A 7 -14.47 0.00 12.08
CA ASP A 7 -14.88 0.17 10.69
C ASP A 7 -13.71 0.77 9.89
N PRO A 8 -13.11 0.02 8.96
CA PRO A 8 -11.98 0.51 8.17
C PRO A 8 -12.36 1.64 7.20
N ASN A 9 -13.65 1.89 6.97
CA ASN A 9 -14.14 2.94 6.09
C ASN A 9 -14.33 4.28 6.80
N VAL A 10 -14.32 4.28 8.13
CA VAL A 10 -14.52 5.49 8.95
C VAL A 10 -13.18 5.96 9.51
N LEU A 11 -12.86 7.22 9.27
CA LEU A 11 -11.67 7.87 9.81
C LEU A 11 -12.06 8.76 10.99
N PRO A 12 -11.34 8.67 12.14
CA PRO A 12 -11.45 9.67 13.20
C PRO A 12 -11.04 11.07 12.71
N ASP A 13 -11.67 12.10 13.25
CA ASP A 13 -11.41 13.50 12.85
C ASP A 13 -10.09 14.06 13.42
N ASP A 14 -9.54 13.42 14.44
CA ASP A 14 -8.39 13.88 15.22
C ASP A 14 -7.09 13.12 14.89
N LEU A 15 -7.00 12.49 13.71
CA LEU A 15 -5.81 11.76 13.30
C LEU A 15 -4.62 12.70 13.11
N PRO A 16 -3.41 12.33 13.59
CA PRO A 16 -2.22 13.13 13.37
C PRO A 16 -1.87 13.17 11.89
N ALA A 17 -1.65 14.38 11.37
CA ALA A 17 -1.25 14.57 9.98
C ALA A 17 0.20 14.08 9.77
N PRO A 18 0.44 13.22 8.78
CA PRO A 18 1.80 12.84 8.44
C PRO A 18 2.57 14.03 7.86
N GLN A 19 3.86 14.12 8.20
CA GLN A 19 4.76 15.11 7.64
C GLN A 19 5.80 14.43 6.77
N ASP A 20 6.22 15.10 5.69
CA ASP A 20 7.32 14.62 4.87
C ASP A 20 8.64 14.78 5.64
N ASP A 21 9.18 13.65 6.08
CA ASP A 21 10.47 13.58 6.77
C ASP A 21 11.67 13.40 5.80
N GLY A 22 11.41 13.39 4.49
CA GLY A 22 12.42 13.21 3.47
C GLY A 22 12.95 11.79 3.33
N ALA A 23 12.41 10.82 4.07
CA ALA A 23 12.89 9.43 4.08
C ALA A 23 12.75 8.71 2.72
N ALA A 24 11.92 9.21 1.82
CA ALA A 24 11.72 8.66 0.48
C ALA A 24 12.52 9.40 -0.63
N ARG A 25 13.27 10.46 -0.33
CA ARG A 25 13.96 11.28 -1.35
C ARG A 25 14.94 10.51 -2.21
N HIS A 26 15.60 9.49 -1.66
CA HIS A 26 16.57 8.66 -2.37
C HIS A 26 15.92 7.79 -3.45
N LEU A 27 14.59 7.63 -3.46
CA LEU A 27 13.88 6.80 -4.44
C LEU A 27 13.78 7.48 -5.82
N VAL A 28 13.88 8.81 -5.87
CA VAL A 28 13.82 9.55 -7.15
C VAL A 28 15.01 9.17 -8.02
N GLY A 29 14.72 8.67 -9.23
CA GLY A 29 15.75 8.21 -10.18
C GLY A 29 16.40 6.86 -9.83
N MET A 30 15.96 6.19 -8.76
CA MET A 30 16.47 4.88 -8.39
C MET A 30 16.07 3.83 -9.44
N LYS A 31 17.04 3.01 -9.86
CA LYS A 31 16.74 1.83 -10.67
C LYS A 31 16.05 0.76 -9.81
N LEU A 32 14.90 0.26 -10.29
CA LEU A 32 14.15 -0.77 -9.59
C LEU A 32 14.92 -2.09 -9.54
N PRO A 33 14.97 -2.76 -8.39
CA PRO A 33 15.52 -4.11 -8.29
C PRO A 33 14.60 -5.12 -8.97
N ASP A 34 15.17 -6.15 -9.56
CA ASP A 34 14.44 -7.26 -10.19
C ASP A 34 13.98 -8.27 -9.12
N ILE A 35 12.90 -7.93 -8.43
CA ILE A 35 12.32 -8.72 -7.35
C ILE A 35 10.90 -9.15 -7.75
N ALA A 36 10.63 -10.44 -7.60
CA ALA A 36 9.32 -11.02 -7.81
C ALA A 36 8.41 -10.79 -6.59
N LEU A 37 7.20 -10.32 -6.84
CA LEU A 37 6.17 -10.08 -5.83
C LEU A 37 4.91 -10.87 -6.19
N ALA A 38 4.37 -11.61 -5.24
CA ALA A 38 3.08 -12.27 -5.40
C ALA A 38 1.95 -11.25 -5.44
N ALA A 39 0.94 -11.49 -6.25
CA ALA A 39 -0.19 -10.60 -6.44
C ALA A 39 -1.54 -11.27 -6.09
N THR A 40 -2.53 -10.45 -5.79
CA THR A 40 -3.87 -10.92 -5.39
C THR A 40 -4.64 -11.62 -6.50
N ASP A 41 -4.29 -11.39 -7.76
CA ASP A 41 -4.85 -12.08 -8.93
C ASP A 41 -4.22 -13.46 -9.21
N GLY A 42 -3.27 -13.88 -8.38
CA GLY A 42 -2.54 -15.14 -8.52
C GLY A 42 -1.31 -15.07 -9.41
N ALA A 43 -1.02 -13.92 -10.02
CA ALA A 43 0.19 -13.72 -10.81
C ALA A 43 1.40 -13.37 -9.93
N GLU A 44 2.57 -13.38 -10.55
CA GLU A 44 3.80 -12.84 -9.99
C GLU A 44 4.23 -11.65 -10.84
N PHE A 45 4.52 -10.53 -10.20
CA PHE A 45 4.96 -9.32 -10.89
C PHE A 45 6.38 -8.91 -10.47
N ARG A 46 7.10 -8.37 -11.44
CA ARG A 46 8.42 -7.74 -11.25
C ARG A 46 8.32 -6.29 -11.70
N LEU A 47 8.30 -5.35 -10.77
CA LEU A 47 8.13 -3.94 -11.09
C LEU A 47 9.19 -3.43 -12.08
N ALA A 48 10.42 -3.98 -12.02
CA ALA A 48 11.50 -3.66 -12.94
C ALA A 48 11.25 -4.14 -14.40
N LYS A 49 10.26 -4.99 -14.64
CA LYS A 49 9.93 -5.56 -15.96
C LYS A 49 8.64 -5.00 -16.55
N LEU A 50 7.91 -4.16 -15.81
CA LEU A 50 6.66 -3.59 -16.30
C LEU A 50 6.93 -2.50 -17.33
N GLU A 51 6.17 -2.51 -18.41
CA GLU A 51 6.27 -1.52 -19.47
C GLU A 51 5.34 -0.32 -19.22
N GLY A 52 5.75 0.84 -19.70
CA GLY A 52 4.97 2.06 -19.58
C GLY A 52 4.98 2.67 -18.17
N ARG A 53 4.16 3.71 -17.99
CA ARG A 53 4.03 4.36 -16.69
C ARG A 53 3.20 3.51 -15.76
N THR A 54 3.79 3.07 -14.66
CA THR A 54 3.12 2.29 -13.62
C THR A 54 3.02 3.12 -12.35
N VAL A 55 1.84 3.16 -11.74
CA VAL A 55 1.64 3.76 -10.42
C VAL A 55 1.52 2.64 -9.39
N VAL A 56 2.28 2.77 -8.31
CA VAL A 56 2.19 1.86 -7.14
C VAL A 56 1.88 2.70 -5.93
N TYR A 57 0.69 2.54 -5.35
CA TYR A 57 0.41 3.13 -4.06
C TYR A 57 0.83 2.17 -2.95
N VAL A 58 1.65 2.67 -2.04
CA VAL A 58 2.19 1.91 -0.92
C VAL A 58 1.44 2.31 0.34
N TYR A 59 1.02 1.31 1.10
CA TYR A 59 0.27 1.53 2.32
C TYR A 59 0.73 0.60 3.44
N PRO A 60 0.63 1.04 4.71
CA PRO A 60 1.09 0.23 5.81
C PRO A 60 0.28 -1.07 5.95
N ARG A 61 -1.03 -0.96 6.11
CA ARG A 61 -1.89 -2.10 6.36
C ARG A 61 -3.37 -1.74 6.22
N THR A 62 -4.14 -2.55 5.51
CA THR A 62 -5.60 -2.52 5.60
C THR A 62 -6.07 -3.28 6.84
N GLY A 63 -7.16 -2.82 7.44
CA GLY A 63 -7.88 -3.57 8.46
C GLY A 63 -9.00 -4.43 7.86
N ARG A 64 -9.51 -5.36 8.64
CA ARG A 64 -10.76 -6.08 8.35
C ARG A 64 -11.87 -5.54 9.25
N PRO A 65 -13.11 -5.43 8.75
CA PRO A 65 -14.24 -5.05 9.60
C PRO A 65 -14.35 -5.94 10.83
N GLY A 66 -14.56 -5.35 11.99
CA GLY A 66 -14.72 -6.09 13.25
C GLY A 66 -13.45 -6.66 13.85
N GLN A 67 -12.27 -6.46 13.25
CA GLN A 67 -10.99 -6.81 13.84
C GLN A 67 -10.37 -5.64 14.59
N ALA A 68 -9.63 -5.94 15.65
CA ALA A 68 -8.90 -4.94 16.41
C ALA A 68 -7.77 -4.32 15.56
N LEU A 69 -7.56 -3.02 15.77
CA LEU A 69 -6.40 -2.32 15.23
C LEU A 69 -5.12 -2.67 16.00
N PRO A 70 -3.94 -2.53 15.38
CA PRO A 70 -2.68 -2.59 16.11
C PRO A 70 -2.62 -1.57 17.24
N THR A 71 -1.81 -1.86 18.26
CA THR A 71 -1.64 -1.01 19.43
C THR A 71 -1.23 0.41 19.05
N GLY A 72 -1.96 1.41 19.53
CA GLY A 72 -1.65 2.83 19.26
C GLY A 72 -1.80 3.25 17.80
N TRP A 73 -2.52 2.49 16.97
CA TRP A 73 -2.61 2.70 15.52
C TRP A 73 -3.02 4.11 15.12
N ASP A 74 -4.01 4.68 15.79
CA ASP A 74 -4.54 6.01 15.48
C ASP A 74 -3.57 7.14 15.87
N ALA A 75 -2.63 6.89 16.76
CA ALA A 75 -1.60 7.85 17.14
C ALA A 75 -0.39 7.87 16.19
N ILE A 76 -0.28 6.90 15.28
CA ILE A 76 0.82 6.83 14.30
C ILE A 76 0.45 7.65 13.07
N PRO A 77 1.18 8.75 12.76
CA PRO A 77 0.89 9.57 11.59
C PRO A 77 0.92 8.76 10.29
N GLY A 78 -0.15 8.85 9.50
CA GLY A 78 -0.26 8.16 8.22
C GLY A 78 -0.59 6.65 8.29
N ALA A 79 -0.78 6.07 9.50
CA ALA A 79 -1.15 4.66 9.63
C ALA A 79 -2.60 4.40 9.20
N ARG A 80 -3.55 5.21 9.67
CA ARG A 80 -4.96 5.10 9.28
C ARG A 80 -5.19 5.52 7.83
N GLY A 81 -6.26 5.00 7.22
CA GLY A 81 -6.74 5.44 5.92
C GLY A 81 -6.30 4.58 4.74
N CYS A 82 -5.79 3.36 4.95
CA CYS A 82 -5.40 2.48 3.84
C CYS A 82 -6.59 2.02 2.99
N THR A 83 -7.74 1.75 3.63
CA THR A 83 -8.98 1.42 2.92
C THR A 83 -9.50 2.60 2.09
N PRO A 84 -9.68 3.81 2.64
CA PRO A 84 -10.02 4.98 1.84
C PRO A 84 -9.02 5.29 0.72
N GLN A 85 -7.71 5.09 0.94
CA GLN A 85 -6.71 5.25 -0.10
C GLN A 85 -6.93 4.27 -1.27
N SER A 86 -7.14 2.99 -0.96
CA SER A 86 -7.41 1.96 -1.98
C SER A 86 -8.69 2.27 -2.77
N CYS A 87 -9.75 2.71 -2.07
CA CYS A 87 -10.99 3.14 -2.70
C CYS A 87 -10.79 4.37 -3.58
N GLY A 88 -9.98 5.34 -3.15
CA GLY A 88 -9.65 6.51 -3.97
C GLY A 88 -8.96 6.14 -5.28
N PHE A 89 -7.99 5.24 -5.24
CA PHE A 89 -7.35 4.73 -6.47
C PHE A 89 -8.30 3.92 -7.34
N ARG A 90 -9.19 3.12 -6.73
CA ARG A 90 -10.26 2.40 -7.47
C ARG A 90 -11.17 3.39 -8.20
N ASP A 91 -11.66 4.40 -7.50
CA ASP A 91 -12.66 5.34 -8.03
C ASP A 91 -12.08 6.21 -9.16
N HIS A 92 -10.77 6.50 -9.11
CA HIS A 92 -10.05 7.25 -10.15
C HIS A 92 -9.27 6.37 -11.14
N PHE A 93 -9.47 5.06 -11.13
CA PHE A 93 -8.68 4.15 -11.97
C PHE A 93 -8.85 4.42 -13.47
N ALA A 94 -10.08 4.65 -13.93
CA ALA A 94 -10.35 4.96 -15.33
C ALA A 94 -9.71 6.30 -15.75
N GLU A 95 -9.76 7.32 -14.90
CA GLU A 95 -9.14 8.61 -15.13
C GLU A 95 -7.61 8.50 -15.23
N LEU A 96 -6.98 7.75 -14.31
CA LEU A 96 -5.55 7.49 -14.37
C LEU A 96 -5.13 6.81 -15.68
N LYS A 97 -5.93 5.85 -16.15
CA LYS A 97 -5.72 5.21 -17.45
C LYS A 97 -5.80 6.20 -18.61
N GLN A 98 -6.77 7.11 -18.60
CA GLN A 98 -6.89 8.16 -19.62
C GLN A 98 -5.69 9.11 -19.61
N LEU A 99 -5.07 9.33 -18.44
CA LEU A 99 -3.85 10.12 -18.28
C LEU A 99 -2.56 9.36 -18.65
N GLY A 100 -2.67 8.16 -19.20
CA GLY A 100 -1.55 7.38 -19.72
C GLY A 100 -0.88 6.45 -18.69
N VAL A 101 -1.54 6.16 -17.57
CA VAL A 101 -1.06 5.13 -16.63
C VAL A 101 -1.35 3.75 -17.24
N ALA A 102 -0.29 3.00 -17.55
CA ALA A 102 -0.38 1.66 -18.13
C ALA A 102 -0.86 0.63 -17.10
N ALA A 103 -0.38 0.73 -15.87
CA ALA A 103 -0.73 -0.18 -14.78
C ALA A 103 -0.79 0.52 -13.43
N LEU A 104 -1.64 0.02 -12.54
CA LEU A 104 -1.79 0.48 -11.16
C LEU A 104 -1.78 -0.73 -10.22
N TYR A 105 -1.01 -0.66 -9.15
CA TYR A 105 -0.94 -1.68 -8.11
C TYR A 105 -0.96 -1.06 -6.72
N GLY A 106 -1.54 -1.78 -5.76
CA GLY A 106 -1.27 -1.55 -4.34
C GLY A 106 -0.05 -2.36 -3.90
N LEU A 107 0.63 -1.93 -2.85
CA LEU A 107 1.77 -2.64 -2.27
C LEU A 107 1.76 -2.50 -0.75
N SER A 108 1.91 -3.60 -0.05
CA SER A 108 2.11 -3.63 1.40
C SER A 108 2.92 -4.85 1.82
N THR A 109 3.29 -4.91 3.11
CA THR A 109 3.97 -6.08 3.70
C THR A 109 2.99 -7.15 4.23
N GLN A 110 1.69 -6.97 4.01
CA GLN A 110 0.70 -8.00 4.33
C GLN A 110 0.83 -9.19 3.37
N ASP A 111 0.48 -10.39 3.83
CA ASP A 111 0.45 -11.56 2.97
C ASP A 111 -0.63 -11.48 1.90
N THR A 112 -0.46 -12.26 0.84
CA THR A 112 -1.37 -12.25 -0.32
C THR A 112 -2.80 -12.67 0.04
N ALA A 113 -2.98 -13.58 1.00
CA ALA A 113 -4.31 -14.03 1.42
C ALA A 113 -5.07 -12.89 2.12
N TYR A 114 -4.38 -12.14 2.97
CA TYR A 114 -4.97 -10.98 3.64
C TYR A 114 -5.31 -9.86 2.64
N GLN A 115 -4.39 -9.60 1.70
CA GLN A 115 -4.60 -8.60 0.64
C GLN A 115 -5.74 -8.98 -0.30
N ARG A 116 -5.90 -10.27 -0.60
CA ARG A 116 -6.99 -10.77 -1.48
C ARG A 116 -8.36 -10.49 -0.88
N GLU A 117 -8.53 -10.72 0.41
CA GLU A 117 -9.77 -10.38 1.10
C GLU A 117 -10.12 -8.89 0.94
N ALA A 118 -9.13 -8.01 1.16
CA ALA A 118 -9.34 -6.57 0.98
C ALA A 118 -9.66 -6.21 -0.47
N ALA A 119 -8.95 -6.78 -1.45
CA ALA A 119 -9.17 -6.52 -2.87
C ALA A 119 -10.58 -6.95 -3.31
N GLU A 120 -11.06 -8.10 -2.86
CA GLU A 120 -12.40 -8.62 -3.15
C GLU A 120 -13.48 -7.76 -2.48
N ARG A 121 -13.35 -7.49 -1.19
CA ARG A 121 -14.31 -6.68 -0.43
C ARG A 121 -14.45 -5.26 -0.96
N LEU A 122 -13.35 -4.66 -1.41
CA LEU A 122 -13.32 -3.30 -1.94
C LEU A 122 -13.56 -3.23 -3.45
N HIS A 123 -13.74 -4.37 -4.13
CA HIS A 123 -13.92 -4.47 -5.58
C HIS A 123 -12.82 -3.73 -6.36
N LEU A 124 -11.54 -3.97 -6.01
CA LEU A 124 -10.42 -3.31 -6.66
C LEU A 124 -10.23 -3.85 -8.09
N PRO A 125 -10.17 -2.99 -9.12
CA PRO A 125 -9.97 -3.41 -10.51
C PRO A 125 -8.50 -3.67 -10.86
N PHE A 126 -7.62 -3.65 -9.89
CA PHE A 126 -6.19 -3.87 -9.99
C PHE A 126 -5.70 -4.79 -8.87
N ALA A 127 -4.53 -5.40 -9.08
CA ALA A 127 -3.94 -6.28 -8.08
C ALA A 127 -3.21 -5.51 -6.96
N ILE A 128 -3.10 -6.15 -5.81
CA ILE A 128 -2.22 -5.73 -4.72
C ILE A 128 -1.02 -6.69 -4.70
N LEU A 129 0.17 -6.12 -4.53
CA LEU A 129 1.43 -6.85 -4.47
C LEU A 129 1.86 -7.02 -3.01
N SER A 130 2.36 -8.21 -2.68
CA SER A 130 2.82 -8.54 -1.34
C SER A 130 4.34 -8.53 -1.27
N ASP A 131 4.88 -7.70 -0.37
CA ASP A 131 6.27 -7.74 0.06
C ASP A 131 6.39 -8.28 1.49
N ALA A 132 5.66 -9.37 1.79
CA ALA A 132 5.64 -9.99 3.13
C ALA A 132 7.04 -10.40 3.61
N ASP A 133 7.93 -10.77 2.69
CA ASP A 133 9.32 -11.11 2.99
C ASP A 133 10.26 -9.89 3.11
N LEU A 134 9.74 -8.68 2.92
CA LEU A 134 10.50 -7.42 2.97
C LEU A 134 11.66 -7.34 1.97
N LYS A 135 11.61 -8.10 0.88
CA LYS A 135 12.69 -8.13 -0.12
C LYS A 135 12.80 -6.81 -0.88
N LEU A 136 11.67 -6.33 -1.39
CA LEU A 136 11.62 -5.04 -2.08
C LEU A 136 11.88 -3.89 -1.11
N THR A 137 11.26 -3.94 0.06
CA THR A 137 11.43 -2.94 1.12
C THR A 137 12.90 -2.74 1.47
N ARG A 138 13.64 -3.84 1.68
CA ARG A 138 15.08 -3.78 2.00
C ARG A 138 15.91 -3.31 0.83
N ALA A 139 15.67 -3.86 -0.37
CA ALA A 139 16.46 -3.52 -1.56
C ALA A 139 16.32 -2.05 -1.95
N MET A 140 15.14 -1.47 -1.81
CA MET A 140 14.87 -0.07 -2.09
C MET A 140 15.02 0.84 -0.88
N ARG A 141 15.27 0.29 0.31
CA ARG A 141 15.30 1.04 1.58
C ARG A 141 14.04 1.88 1.76
N LEU A 142 12.87 1.27 1.51
CA LEU A 142 11.60 1.97 1.69
C LEU A 142 11.44 2.37 3.16
N PRO A 143 10.93 3.58 3.45
CA PRO A 143 10.71 4.01 4.82
C PRO A 143 9.68 3.13 5.51
N THR A 144 10.01 2.67 6.71
CA THR A 144 9.19 1.74 7.49
C THR A 144 8.97 2.24 8.91
N PHE A 145 8.03 1.64 9.59
CA PHE A 145 7.84 1.73 11.03
C PHE A 145 7.43 0.36 11.58
N THR A 146 7.56 0.19 12.88
CA THR A 146 7.23 -1.08 13.56
C THR A 146 6.10 -0.87 14.55
N VAL A 147 5.11 -1.77 14.53
CA VAL A 147 4.02 -1.83 15.51
C VAL A 147 3.64 -3.29 15.74
N ASP A 148 3.45 -3.68 17.00
CA ASP A 148 3.11 -5.05 17.40
C ASP A 148 4.02 -6.11 16.75
N GLY A 149 5.32 -5.82 16.63
CA GLY A 149 6.29 -6.72 16.00
C GLY A 149 6.23 -6.79 14.47
N MET A 150 5.33 -6.06 13.82
CA MET A 150 5.22 -5.99 12.36
C MET A 150 6.06 -4.85 11.81
N THR A 151 6.80 -5.11 10.73
CA THR A 151 7.45 -4.07 9.92
C THR A 151 6.52 -3.65 8.80
N LEU A 152 6.08 -2.41 8.83
CA LEU A 152 5.13 -1.85 7.86
C LEU A 152 5.79 -0.70 7.08
N ILE A 153 5.42 -0.57 5.80
CA ILE A 153 5.93 0.49 4.94
C ILE A 153 5.11 1.77 5.19
N LYS A 154 5.78 2.91 5.29
CA LYS A 154 5.11 4.21 5.35
C LYS A 154 4.33 4.47 4.07
N ARG A 155 3.22 5.19 4.20
CA ARG A 155 2.36 5.54 3.07
C ARG A 155 3.07 6.43 2.06
N MET A 156 3.01 6.04 0.79
CA MET A 156 3.54 6.83 -0.33
C MET A 156 2.90 6.39 -1.65
N ALA A 157 3.11 7.15 -2.70
CA ALA A 157 2.82 6.74 -4.07
C ALA A 157 4.11 6.83 -4.90
N LEU A 158 4.35 5.82 -5.71
CA LEU A 158 5.48 5.73 -6.62
C LEU A 158 4.97 5.79 -8.06
N SER A 159 5.55 6.68 -8.86
CA SER A 159 5.38 6.68 -10.31
C SER A 159 6.63 6.07 -10.94
N LEU A 160 6.45 4.92 -11.56
CA LEU A 160 7.51 4.15 -12.17
C LEU A 160 7.44 4.33 -13.69
N ILE A 161 8.59 4.53 -14.31
CA ILE A 161 8.70 4.64 -15.77
C ILE A 161 9.78 3.70 -16.28
N HIS A 162 9.56 3.11 -17.44
CA HIS A 162 10.59 2.42 -18.22
C HIS A 162 11.26 3.41 -19.15
N ILE A 163 12.58 3.45 -19.07
CA ILE A 163 13.44 4.23 -19.99
C ILE A 163 14.16 3.25 -20.90
#